data_f47686b9a330195ae085bdde4db2c3f5
#
_entry.id   f47686b9a330195ae085bdde4db2c3f5
#
_cell.length_a   1.000
_cell.length_b   1.000
_cell.length_c   1.000
_cell.angle_alpha   90.00
_cell.angle_beta   90.00
_cell.angle_gamma   90.00
#
_symmetry.space_group_name_H-M   'P 1'
#
loop_
_entity.id
_entity.type
_entity.pdbx_description
1 polymer ?
#
loop_
_entity_poly.entity_id
_entity_poly.type
_entity_poly.pdbx_seq_one_letter_code
_entity_poly.pdbx_strand_id
1 'polypeptide(L)'
;ILTVDPNNSETLYLGTDDDGVYKSTDGGESWKKLTVSSLSKSFGVGDIIVDPQNSNNIYIGTVDYFRLSESRGVLGDFGIYKSTDGGATWEEFNVGLNHLGVFSLELSEENRILYAGTRAGGVYWISLDD
;
A
#
# COMPACT_ATOMS: atom_id res chain seq x y z
N ILE A 1 -5.77 -2.64 -8.34
CA ILE A 1 -4.37 -3.03 -8.55
C ILE A 1 -4.16 -4.49 -8.18
N LEU A 2 -3.37 -5.20 -8.94
CA LEU A 2 -3.05 -6.61 -8.70
C LEU A 2 -1.53 -6.77 -8.77
N THR A 3 -0.95 -7.37 -7.75
CA THR A 3 0.50 -7.54 -7.63
C THR A 3 0.83 -8.98 -7.28
N VAL A 4 1.77 -9.56 -8.02
CA VAL A 4 2.31 -10.90 -7.75
C VAL A 4 3.59 -10.76 -6.91
N ASP A 5 3.73 -11.60 -5.89
CA ASP A 5 4.99 -11.68 -5.14
C ASP A 5 6.12 -12.08 -6.10
N PRO A 6 7.19 -11.27 -6.24
CA PRO A 6 8.28 -11.58 -7.17
C PRO A 6 9.04 -12.86 -6.85
N ASN A 7 8.91 -13.37 -5.62
CA ASN A 7 9.60 -14.58 -5.17
C ASN A 7 8.70 -15.82 -5.09
N ASN A 8 7.38 -15.63 -5.23
CA ASN A 8 6.41 -16.74 -5.14
C ASN A 8 5.18 -16.44 -5.99
N SER A 9 5.10 -17.04 -7.15
CA SER A 9 4.02 -16.81 -8.12
C SER A 9 2.63 -17.25 -7.65
N GLU A 10 2.53 -18.05 -6.60
CA GLU A 10 1.25 -18.44 -5.99
C GLU A 10 0.69 -17.37 -5.04
N THR A 11 1.51 -16.41 -4.65
CA THR A 11 1.11 -15.33 -3.73
C THR A 11 0.81 -14.06 -4.50
N LEU A 12 -0.42 -13.57 -4.36
CA LEU A 12 -0.89 -12.35 -5.00
C LEU A 12 -1.56 -11.42 -3.98
N TYR A 13 -1.51 -10.13 -4.27
CA TYR A 13 -2.19 -9.10 -3.49
C TYR A 13 -3.12 -8.31 -4.40
N LEU A 14 -4.32 -8.05 -3.93
CA LEU A 14 -5.33 -7.27 -4.64
C LEU A 14 -5.69 -6.04 -3.83
N GLY A 15 -5.49 -4.87 -4.41
CA GLY A 15 -5.97 -3.61 -3.86
C GLY A 15 -7.26 -3.20 -4.55
N THR A 16 -8.23 -2.76 -3.77
CA THR A 16 -9.55 -2.35 -4.23
C THR A 16 -9.73 -0.84 -4.09
N ASP A 17 -10.81 -0.32 -4.67
CA ASP A 17 -11.08 1.13 -4.63
C ASP A 17 -11.62 1.60 -3.27
N ASP A 18 -12.28 0.74 -2.52
CA ASP A 18 -12.89 1.14 -1.24
C ASP A 18 -13.01 0.02 -0.21
N ASP A 19 -12.53 -1.18 -0.53
CA ASP A 19 -12.67 -2.34 0.34
C ASP A 19 -11.32 -2.93 0.78
N GLY A 20 -10.27 -2.12 0.75
CA GLY A 20 -8.98 -2.46 1.28
C GLY A 20 -8.17 -3.43 0.43
N VAL A 21 -7.42 -4.31 1.08
CA VAL A 21 -6.44 -5.19 0.45
C VAL A 21 -6.74 -6.66 0.77
N TYR A 22 -6.54 -7.52 -0.23
CA TYR A 22 -6.72 -8.96 -0.15
C TYR A 22 -5.45 -9.70 -0.54
N LYS A 23 -5.27 -10.89 0.02
CA LYS A 23 -4.14 -11.77 -0.28
C LYS A 23 -4.62 -13.15 -0.69
N SER A 24 -4.02 -13.69 -1.75
CA SER A 24 -4.14 -15.09 -2.15
C SER A 24 -2.80 -15.79 -1.95
N THR A 25 -2.83 -17.06 -1.57
CA THR A 25 -1.64 -17.92 -1.48
C THR A 25 -1.78 -19.18 -2.36
N ASP A 26 -2.80 -19.22 -3.20
CA ASP A 26 -3.12 -20.36 -4.08
C ASP A 26 -3.33 -19.94 -5.55
N GLY A 27 -2.57 -18.96 -5.99
CA GLY A 27 -2.59 -18.53 -7.38
C GLY A 27 -3.87 -17.77 -7.78
N GLY A 28 -4.60 -17.24 -6.80
CA GLY A 28 -5.82 -16.49 -7.04
C GLY A 28 -7.11 -17.30 -6.94
N GLU A 29 -7.03 -18.58 -6.55
CA GLU A 29 -8.22 -19.41 -6.39
C GLU A 29 -9.06 -18.97 -5.18
N SER A 30 -8.41 -18.57 -4.09
CA SER A 30 -9.10 -18.04 -2.92
C SER A 30 -8.37 -16.80 -2.39
N TRP A 31 -9.11 -15.93 -1.69
CA TRP A 31 -8.65 -14.65 -1.21
C TRP A 31 -9.05 -14.40 0.23
N LYS A 32 -8.14 -13.84 1.00
CA LYS A 32 -8.39 -13.43 2.37
C LYS A 32 -8.20 -11.92 2.49
N LYS A 33 -9.17 -11.23 3.08
CA LYS A 33 -9.03 -9.80 3.37
C LYS A 33 -8.01 -9.59 4.47
N LEU A 34 -7.08 -8.66 4.23
CA LEU A 34 -6.09 -8.25 5.23
C LEU A 34 -6.64 -7.07 6.03
N THR A 35 -6.30 -7.01 7.31
CA THR A 35 -6.76 -5.95 8.20
C THR A 35 -5.64 -4.95 8.42
N VAL A 36 -5.88 -3.69 8.06
CA VAL A 36 -5.00 -2.57 8.43
C VAL A 36 -5.68 -1.86 9.61
N SER A 37 -5.27 -2.22 10.82
CA SER A 37 -6.02 -1.90 12.04
C SER A 37 -6.15 -0.40 12.32
N SER A 38 -5.22 0.42 11.84
CA SER A 38 -5.28 1.88 11.99
C SER A 38 -6.18 2.56 10.96
N LEU A 39 -6.66 1.83 9.96
CA LEU A 39 -7.58 2.35 8.95
C LEU A 39 -9.01 1.87 9.20
N SER A 40 -9.97 2.65 8.71
CA SER A 40 -11.36 2.23 8.67
C SER A 40 -11.49 1.02 7.73
N LYS A 41 -12.63 0.35 7.79
CA LYS A 41 -12.91 -0.80 6.92
C LYS A 41 -12.96 -0.44 5.43
N SER A 42 -13.20 0.82 5.13
CA SER A 42 -13.36 1.31 3.77
C SER A 42 -12.19 2.24 3.44
N PHE A 43 -11.27 1.76 2.64
CA PHE A 43 -10.19 2.56 2.07
C PHE A 43 -9.78 2.01 0.72
N GLY A 44 -9.31 2.88 -0.14
CA GLY A 44 -8.80 2.51 -1.45
C GLY A 44 -7.30 2.24 -1.41
N VAL A 45 -6.85 1.37 -2.28
CA VAL A 45 -5.44 1.05 -2.47
C VAL A 45 -5.01 1.50 -3.85
N GLY A 46 -4.11 2.48 -3.91
CA GLY A 46 -3.59 2.99 -5.16
C GLY A 46 -2.53 2.09 -5.77
N ASP A 47 -1.69 1.51 -4.93
CA ASP A 47 -0.63 0.60 -5.39
C ASP A 47 -0.16 -0.33 -4.27
N ILE A 48 0.49 -1.43 -4.68
CA ILE A 48 1.06 -2.43 -3.78
C ILE A 48 2.44 -2.83 -4.30
N ILE A 49 3.44 -2.79 -3.43
CA ILE A 49 4.79 -3.27 -3.73
C ILE A 49 5.17 -4.35 -2.73
N VAL A 50 5.63 -5.49 -3.23
CA VAL A 50 6.29 -6.53 -2.44
C VAL A 50 7.79 -6.36 -2.64
N ASP A 51 8.54 -6.28 -1.56
CA ASP A 51 9.99 -6.11 -1.63
C ASP A 51 10.64 -7.37 -2.23
N PRO A 52 11.33 -7.26 -3.38
CA PRO A 52 11.96 -8.42 -4.01
C PRO A 52 13.05 -9.10 -3.15
N GLN A 53 13.63 -8.37 -2.21
CA GLN A 53 14.65 -8.91 -1.31
C GLN A 53 14.05 -9.63 -0.09
N ASN A 54 12.79 -9.33 0.24
CA ASN A 54 12.11 -9.96 1.37
C ASN A 54 10.60 -9.85 1.20
N SER A 55 9.95 -10.93 0.79
CA SER A 55 8.50 -10.99 0.53
C SER A 55 7.63 -10.71 1.76
N ASN A 56 8.19 -10.71 2.96
CA ASN A 56 7.46 -10.29 4.16
C ASN A 56 7.27 -8.77 4.24
N ASN A 57 8.10 -8.01 3.51
CA ASN A 57 8.01 -6.56 3.45
C ASN A 57 7.09 -6.14 2.31
N ILE A 58 5.97 -5.52 2.67
CA ILE A 58 4.96 -5.08 1.71
C ILE A 58 4.62 -3.63 2.01
N TYR A 59 4.47 -2.84 0.95
CA TYR A 59 4.08 -1.43 1.03
C TYR A 59 2.79 -1.23 0.27
N ILE A 60 1.83 -0.55 0.86
CA ILE A 60 0.60 -0.14 0.18
C ILE A 60 0.47 1.38 0.22
N GLY A 61 0.09 1.95 -0.91
CA GLY A 61 -0.33 3.33 -1.01
C GLY A 61 -1.84 3.39 -0.90
N THR A 62 -2.35 4.22 -0.01
CA THR A 62 -3.78 4.32 0.23
C THR A 62 -4.36 5.64 -0.23
N VAL A 63 -5.60 5.59 -0.71
CA VAL A 63 -6.32 6.76 -1.21
C VAL A 63 -7.79 6.67 -0.82
N ASP A 64 -8.44 7.79 -0.77
CA ASP A 64 -9.89 7.88 -0.70
C ASP A 64 -10.43 8.28 -2.08
N TYR A 65 -10.79 7.27 -2.87
CA TYR A 65 -11.33 7.51 -4.22
C TYR A 65 -12.74 8.12 -4.19
N PHE A 66 -13.48 7.85 -3.13
CA PHE A 66 -14.87 8.25 -3.00
C PHE A 66 -15.07 9.45 -2.09
N ARG A 67 -14.13 10.33 -2.08
CA ARG A 67 -14.18 11.56 -1.30
C ARG A 67 -15.28 12.48 -1.81
N LEU A 68 -16.50 12.19 -1.35
CA LEU A 68 -17.71 12.88 -1.82
C LEU A 68 -18.10 14.09 -0.99
N SER A 69 -17.41 14.36 0.11
CA SER A 69 -17.81 15.41 1.03
C SER A 69 -16.61 16.15 1.58
N GLU A 70 -16.61 17.45 1.42
CA GLU A 70 -15.60 18.33 2.01
C GLU A 70 -15.61 18.29 3.54
N SER A 71 -16.71 17.87 4.14
CA SER A 71 -16.78 17.72 5.59
C SER A 71 -15.91 16.57 6.12
N ARG A 72 -15.36 15.77 5.24
CA ARG A 72 -14.42 14.69 5.58
C ARG A 72 -12.95 15.12 5.49
N GLY A 73 -12.66 16.39 5.52
CA GLY A 73 -11.28 16.88 5.39
C GLY A 73 -10.27 16.24 6.35
N VAL A 74 -10.75 15.57 7.39
CA VAL A 74 -9.92 14.87 8.37
C VAL A 74 -9.68 13.41 7.99
N LEU A 75 -10.50 12.85 7.12
CA LEU A 75 -10.48 11.44 6.73
C LEU A 75 -10.04 11.24 5.29
N GLY A 76 -9.33 12.20 4.76
CA GLY A 76 -8.89 12.15 3.38
C GLY A 76 -7.99 10.96 3.13
N ASP A 77 -6.91 11.22 2.56
CA ASP A 77 -5.98 10.22 2.15
C ASP A 77 -5.12 9.76 3.33
N PHE A 78 -4.76 8.50 3.34
CA PHE A 78 -4.18 7.84 4.50
C PHE A 78 -2.67 7.64 4.41
N GLY A 79 -2.10 7.69 3.20
CA GLY A 79 -0.66 7.59 2.99
C GLY A 79 -0.17 6.17 2.73
N ILE A 80 1.05 5.91 3.16
CA ILE A 80 1.72 4.62 2.97
C ILE A 80 1.65 3.80 4.25
N TYR A 81 1.36 2.52 4.11
CA TYR A 81 1.42 1.53 5.17
C TYR A 81 2.41 0.44 4.81
N LYS A 82 3.14 -0.04 5.80
CA LYS A 82 4.16 -1.08 5.65
C LYS A 82 3.80 -2.28 6.51
N SER A 83 3.94 -3.45 5.95
CA SER A 83 3.95 -4.72 6.68
C SER A 83 5.34 -5.33 6.61
N THR A 84 5.76 -5.99 7.69
CA THR A 84 7.01 -6.76 7.74
C THR A 84 6.77 -8.24 8.04
N ASP A 85 5.52 -8.66 8.03
CA ASP A 85 5.09 -10.02 8.38
C ASP A 85 4.13 -10.62 7.34
N GLY A 86 4.31 -10.25 6.08
CA GLY A 86 3.52 -10.81 4.98
C GLY A 86 2.08 -10.33 4.94
N GLY A 87 1.79 -9.18 5.53
CA GLY A 87 0.46 -8.58 5.53
C GLY A 87 -0.39 -8.86 6.76
N ALA A 88 0.17 -9.56 7.77
CA ALA A 88 -0.57 -9.86 9.01
C ALA A 88 -0.79 -8.61 9.85
N THR A 89 0.22 -7.75 9.95
CA THR A 89 0.11 -6.46 10.66
C THR A 89 0.70 -5.33 9.81
N TRP A 90 0.25 -4.12 10.05
CA TRP A 90 0.61 -2.93 9.27
C TRP A 90 0.87 -1.74 10.17
N GLU A 91 1.83 -0.90 9.77
CA GLU A 91 2.14 0.36 10.44
C GLU A 91 2.23 1.50 9.44
N GLU A 92 2.00 2.72 9.89
CA GLU A 92 2.17 3.90 9.05
C GLU A 92 3.63 4.07 8.64
N PHE A 93 3.83 4.46 7.38
CA PHE A 93 5.17 4.69 6.83
C PHE A 93 5.20 6.00 6.03
N ASN A 94 4.92 7.11 6.72
CA ASN A 94 4.68 8.41 6.11
C ASN A 94 5.81 9.43 6.33
N VAL A 95 7.02 8.99 6.59
CA VAL A 95 8.14 9.90 6.90
C VAL A 95 8.37 10.89 5.75
N GLY A 96 8.18 12.17 6.04
CA GLY A 96 8.36 13.24 5.06
C GLY A 96 7.22 13.40 4.06
N LEU A 97 6.19 12.58 4.14
CA LEU A 97 5.06 12.63 3.23
C LEU A 97 4.02 13.63 3.74
N ASN A 98 3.79 14.70 2.99
CA ASN A 98 2.86 15.77 3.36
C ASN A 98 1.48 15.64 2.73
N HIS A 99 1.37 14.91 1.62
CA HIS A 99 0.12 14.68 0.92
C HIS A 99 -0.13 13.19 0.89
N LEU A 100 -1.16 12.74 1.55
CA LEU A 100 -1.31 11.34 1.91
C LEU A 100 -2.03 10.48 0.88
N GLY A 101 -2.61 11.05 -0.16
CA GLY A 101 -3.18 10.27 -1.25
C GLY A 101 -2.08 9.70 -2.15
N VAL A 102 -1.86 8.39 -2.09
CA VAL A 102 -0.76 7.73 -2.81
C VAL A 102 -1.35 6.84 -3.91
N PHE A 103 -1.14 7.24 -5.16
CA PHE A 103 -1.67 6.53 -6.33
C PHE A 103 -0.70 5.52 -6.93
N SER A 104 0.59 5.70 -6.70
CA SER A 104 1.59 4.80 -7.25
C SER A 104 2.78 4.67 -6.32
N LEU A 105 3.38 3.49 -6.34
CA LEU A 105 4.62 3.18 -5.62
C LEU A 105 5.59 2.54 -6.59
N GLU A 106 6.87 2.81 -6.40
CA GLU A 106 7.94 2.16 -7.13
C GLU A 106 9.12 1.95 -6.19
N LEU A 107 9.72 0.76 -6.22
CA LEU A 107 10.87 0.43 -5.40
C LEU A 107 12.12 0.31 -6.25
N SER A 108 13.10 1.16 -6.01
CA SER A 108 14.44 0.98 -6.56
C SER A 108 15.19 -0.05 -5.70
N GLU A 109 15.39 -1.24 -6.24
CA GLU A 109 16.10 -2.30 -5.51
C GLU A 109 17.55 -1.95 -5.23
N GLU A 110 18.21 -1.37 -6.22
CA GLU A 110 19.63 -1.03 -6.13
C GLU A 110 19.89 0.03 -5.05
N ASN A 111 19.07 1.05 -5.02
CA ASN A 111 19.27 2.19 -4.11
C ASN A 111 18.47 2.07 -2.82
N ARG A 112 17.62 1.06 -2.72
CA ARG A 112 16.72 0.84 -1.59
C ARG A 112 15.88 2.07 -1.28
N ILE A 113 15.27 2.62 -2.32
CA ILE A 113 14.40 3.81 -2.22
C ILE A 113 13.00 3.45 -2.67
N LEU A 114 12.02 3.77 -1.84
CA LEU A 114 10.60 3.70 -2.19
C LEU A 114 10.16 5.08 -2.66
N TYR A 115 9.65 5.14 -3.88
CA TYR A 115 9.06 6.34 -4.47
C TYR A 115 7.54 6.27 -4.38
N ALA A 116 6.92 7.39 -4.08
CA ALA A 116 5.47 7.51 -3.99
C ALA A 116 4.97 8.67 -4.86
N GLY A 117 4.07 8.35 -5.79
CA GLY A 117 3.33 9.36 -6.56
C GLY A 117 2.07 9.73 -5.81
N THR A 118 1.90 11.02 -5.51
CA THR A 118 0.80 11.51 -4.69
C THR A 118 -0.24 12.28 -5.48
N ARG A 119 -1.43 12.44 -4.89
CA ARG A 119 -2.56 13.13 -5.51
C ARG A 119 -2.25 14.58 -5.89
N ALA A 120 -1.59 15.32 -5.02
CA ALA A 120 -1.41 16.76 -5.20
C ALA A 120 -0.01 17.27 -4.89
N GLY A 121 0.85 16.44 -4.34
CA GLY A 121 2.18 16.84 -3.86
C GLY A 121 3.34 16.42 -4.73
N GLY A 122 3.09 15.78 -5.88
CA GLY A 122 4.15 15.27 -6.76
C GLY A 122 4.70 13.92 -6.28
N VAL A 123 6.02 13.76 -6.39
CA VAL A 123 6.70 12.50 -6.05
C VAL A 123 7.50 12.68 -4.77
N TYR A 124 7.31 11.75 -3.84
CA TYR A 124 8.10 11.64 -2.61
C TYR A 124 8.97 10.40 -2.66
N TRP A 125 10.02 10.38 -1.88
CA TRP A 125 10.87 9.20 -1.77
C TRP A 125 11.32 8.99 -0.32
N ILE A 126 11.49 7.71 0.04
CA ILE A 126 11.86 7.29 1.38
C ILE A 126 12.96 6.25 1.26
N SER A 127 14.05 6.43 1.99
CA SER A 127 15.11 5.41 2.08
C SER A 127 14.65 4.26 2.98
N LEU A 128 14.89 3.03 2.53
CA LEU A 128 14.53 1.82 3.27
C LEU A 128 15.65 1.26 4.13
N ASP A 129 16.86 1.81 4.00
CA ASP A 129 18.05 1.29 4.67
C ASP A 129 18.41 2.00 5.98
N ASP A 130 17.52 2.80 6.50
CA ASP A 130 17.77 3.52 7.75
C ASP A 130 17.37 2.72 9.00
#